data_1dee494a771c6f3670fde5cc3c19ce86
#
_entry.id   1dee494a771c6f3670fde5cc3c19ce86
#
_cell.length_a   1.000
_cell.length_b   1.000
_cell.length_c   1.000
_cell.angle_alpha   90.00
_cell.angle_beta   90.00
_cell.angle_gamma   90.00
#
_symmetry.space_group_name_H-M   'P 1'
#
loop_
_entity.id
_entity.type
_entity.pdbx_description
1 polymer ?
#
loop_
_entity_poly.entity_id
_entity_poly.type
_entity_poly.pdbx_seq_one_letter_code
_entity_poly.pdbx_strand_id
1 'polypeptide(L)'
;MKVFCDTNVLVAAFLQNHPHHHSARPVVERVKAGQDQGFVAAHSLAEAYAVLTRLPGGNQVAPTVAWQLISENVLRSFSIITLTAKEYAQTLEKAANEGIEGGRTYDVLLLASGVKSGAERIYTMNVRHFQNLTDEKLRARITAP
;
A
#
# COMPACT_ATOMS: atom_id res chain seq x y z
N MET A 1 -1.47 0.48 17.32
CA MET A 1 -1.26 1.65 16.44
C MET A 1 -2.06 1.44 15.16
N LYS A 2 -2.54 2.51 14.55
CA LYS A 2 -3.18 2.48 13.22
C LYS A 2 -2.12 2.64 12.14
N VAL A 3 -1.99 1.64 11.27
CA VAL A 3 -0.96 1.62 10.22
C VAL A 3 -1.59 1.41 8.85
N PHE A 4 -1.15 2.15 7.86
CA PHE A 4 -1.51 1.95 6.45
C PHE A 4 -0.31 1.35 5.71
N CYS A 5 -0.54 0.33 4.91
CA CYS A 5 0.50 -0.30 4.11
C CYS A 5 0.28 -0.04 2.62
N ASP A 6 1.30 0.51 1.96
CA ASP A 6 1.40 0.60 0.51
C ASP A 6 1.52 -0.81 -0.10
N THR A 7 1.13 -0.95 -1.35
CA THR A 7 1.20 -2.21 -2.11
C THR A 7 2.58 -2.85 -2.09
N ASN A 8 3.65 -2.04 -2.23
CA ASN A 8 5.02 -2.55 -2.26
C ASN A 8 5.44 -3.19 -0.92
N VAL A 9 4.88 -2.73 0.19
CA VAL A 9 5.11 -3.34 1.52
C VAL A 9 4.44 -4.71 1.59
N LEU A 10 3.22 -4.86 1.08
CA LEU A 10 2.51 -6.14 1.04
C LEU A 10 3.27 -7.15 0.18
N VAL A 11 3.65 -6.75 -1.03
CA VAL A 11 4.40 -7.61 -1.95
C VAL A 11 5.71 -8.08 -1.33
N ALA A 12 6.47 -7.16 -0.72
CA ALA A 12 7.73 -7.51 -0.06
C ALA A 12 7.51 -8.47 1.12
N ALA A 13 6.42 -8.29 1.87
CA ALA A 13 6.09 -9.18 2.98
C ALA A 13 5.72 -10.60 2.52
N PHE A 14 5.15 -10.76 1.33
CA PHE A 14 4.73 -12.07 0.80
C PHE A 14 5.87 -12.84 0.14
N LEU A 15 6.87 -12.14 -0.40
CA LEU A 15 7.95 -12.74 -1.18
C LEU A 15 9.22 -12.91 -0.36
N GLN A 16 9.52 -14.13 0.04
CA GLN A 16 10.66 -14.46 0.90
C GLN A 16 12.00 -13.99 0.31
N ASN A 17 12.15 -14.00 -1.00
CA ASN A 17 13.36 -13.56 -1.69
C ASN A 17 13.40 -12.06 -2.00
N HIS A 18 12.37 -11.31 -1.61
CA HIS A 18 12.36 -9.86 -1.83
C HIS A 18 13.41 -9.17 -0.95
N PRO A 19 14.18 -8.18 -1.47
CA PRO A 19 15.22 -7.49 -0.69
C PRO A 19 14.73 -6.88 0.63
N HIS A 20 13.47 -6.45 0.67
CA HIS A 20 12.85 -5.84 1.85
C HIS A 20 11.92 -6.78 2.63
N HIS A 21 12.00 -8.09 2.38
CA HIS A 21 11.13 -9.05 3.07
C HIS A 21 11.28 -8.99 4.59
N HIS A 22 12.51 -8.92 5.08
CA HIS A 22 12.81 -8.93 6.52
C HIS A 22 12.26 -7.70 7.26
N SER A 23 12.16 -6.55 6.60
CA SER A 23 11.58 -5.35 7.20
C SER A 23 10.06 -5.28 7.04
N ALA A 24 9.53 -5.70 5.89
CA ALA A 24 8.09 -5.62 5.59
C ALA A 24 7.26 -6.69 6.30
N ARG A 25 7.76 -7.92 6.40
CA ARG A 25 7.04 -9.03 7.02
C ARG A 25 6.59 -8.75 8.46
N PRO A 26 7.45 -8.23 9.36
CA PRO A 26 7.02 -7.92 10.73
C PRO A 26 5.85 -6.96 10.82
N VAL A 27 5.74 -5.99 9.91
CA VAL A 27 4.60 -5.05 9.86
C VAL A 27 3.30 -5.80 9.61
N VAL A 28 3.28 -6.68 8.62
CA VAL A 28 2.09 -7.49 8.29
C VAL A 28 1.76 -8.47 9.43
N GLU A 29 2.77 -9.13 10.00
CA GLU A 29 2.56 -10.07 11.10
C GLU A 29 2.01 -9.39 12.37
N ARG A 30 2.41 -8.16 12.69
CA ARG A 30 1.85 -7.39 13.81
C ARG A 30 0.36 -7.10 13.61
N VAL A 31 -0.05 -6.78 12.37
CA VAL A 31 -1.46 -6.59 12.03
C VAL A 31 -2.23 -7.91 12.17
N LYS A 32 -1.69 -8.99 11.64
CA LYS A 32 -2.31 -10.33 11.74
C LYS A 32 -2.46 -10.80 13.19
N ALA A 33 -1.50 -10.44 14.04
CA ALA A 33 -1.53 -10.75 15.47
C ALA A 33 -2.45 -9.80 16.28
N GLY A 34 -3.08 -8.81 15.63
CA GLY A 34 -3.94 -7.83 16.30
C GLY A 34 -3.18 -6.81 17.17
N GLN A 35 -1.86 -6.73 17.02
CA GLN A 35 -1.03 -5.75 17.74
C GLN A 35 -1.16 -4.35 17.14
N ASP A 36 -1.37 -4.29 15.83
CA ASP A 36 -1.66 -3.06 15.08
C ASP A 36 -2.98 -3.20 14.32
N GLN A 37 -3.68 -2.09 14.13
CA GLN A 37 -4.85 -2.01 13.25
C GLN A 37 -4.37 -1.65 11.84
N GLY A 38 -4.44 -2.60 10.92
CA GLY A 38 -3.95 -2.45 9.56
C GLY A 38 -4.99 -1.94 8.58
N PHE A 39 -4.55 -1.07 7.66
CA PHE A 39 -5.35 -0.54 6.56
C PHE A 39 -4.58 -0.66 5.25
N VAL A 40 -5.30 -0.96 4.17
CA VAL A 40 -4.79 -0.93 2.80
C VAL A 40 -5.83 -0.30 1.88
N ALA A 41 -5.40 0.26 0.76
CA ALA A 41 -6.32 0.73 -0.27
C ALA A 41 -6.94 -0.46 -1.04
N ALA A 42 -8.19 -0.33 -1.47
CA ALA A 42 -8.81 -1.30 -2.36
C ALA A 42 -7.99 -1.50 -3.65
N HIS A 43 -7.40 -0.42 -4.18
CA HIS A 43 -6.48 -0.48 -5.31
C HIS A 43 -5.29 -1.42 -5.07
N SER A 44 -4.77 -1.48 -3.86
CA SER A 44 -3.64 -2.34 -3.49
C SER A 44 -3.93 -3.83 -3.68
N LEU A 45 -5.19 -4.25 -3.58
CA LEU A 45 -5.58 -5.65 -3.84
C LEU A 45 -5.32 -6.03 -5.30
N ALA A 46 -5.75 -5.17 -6.23
CA ALA A 46 -5.55 -5.38 -7.67
C ALA A 46 -4.07 -5.23 -8.06
N GLU A 47 -3.41 -4.23 -7.52
CA GLU A 47 -2.00 -3.98 -7.82
C GLU A 47 -1.09 -5.11 -7.30
N ALA A 48 -1.30 -5.58 -6.07
CA ALA A 48 -0.54 -6.71 -5.52
C ALA A 48 -0.76 -7.98 -6.35
N TYR A 49 -2.00 -8.27 -6.75
CA TYR A 49 -2.30 -9.38 -7.64
C TYR A 49 -1.58 -9.27 -8.98
N ALA A 50 -1.63 -8.10 -9.61
CA ALA A 50 -0.97 -7.85 -10.88
C ALA A 50 0.56 -7.99 -10.79
N VAL A 51 1.18 -7.46 -9.73
CA VAL A 51 2.62 -7.58 -9.49
C VAL A 51 3.02 -9.03 -9.26
N LEU A 52 2.36 -9.75 -8.37
CA LEU A 52 2.69 -11.14 -8.03
C LEU A 52 2.60 -12.08 -9.24
N THR A 53 1.59 -11.89 -10.09
CA THR A 53 1.37 -12.73 -11.27
C THR A 53 2.28 -12.38 -12.46
N ARG A 54 3.05 -11.30 -12.37
CA ARG A 54 3.94 -10.77 -13.43
C ARG A 54 5.39 -10.61 -13.01
N LEU A 55 5.81 -11.19 -11.90
CA LEU A 55 7.20 -11.11 -11.45
C LEU A 55 8.17 -11.64 -12.53
N PRO A 56 9.29 -10.94 -12.78
CA PRO A 56 10.26 -11.32 -13.80
C PRO A 56 11.06 -12.56 -13.43
N GLY A 57 11.76 -13.12 -14.44
CA GLY A 57 12.75 -14.20 -14.23
C GLY A 57 12.16 -15.55 -13.82
N GLY A 58 10.91 -15.84 -14.18
CA GLY A 58 10.26 -17.10 -13.81
C GLY A 58 9.78 -17.15 -12.34
N ASN A 59 9.81 -16.01 -11.64
CA ASN A 59 9.41 -15.91 -10.23
C ASN A 59 7.92 -15.55 -10.06
N GLN A 60 7.15 -15.48 -11.15
CA GLN A 60 5.73 -15.15 -11.07
C GLN A 60 4.97 -16.18 -10.23
N VAL A 61 4.05 -15.68 -9.46
CA VAL A 61 3.16 -16.48 -8.63
C VAL A 61 1.94 -16.89 -9.47
N ALA A 62 1.53 -18.15 -9.37
CA ALA A 62 0.32 -18.61 -10.05
C ALA A 62 -0.91 -17.80 -9.56
N PRO A 63 -1.88 -17.47 -10.45
CA PRO A 63 -3.03 -16.66 -10.09
C PRO A 63 -3.78 -17.12 -8.85
N THR A 64 -4.00 -18.43 -8.69
CA THR A 64 -4.67 -19.01 -7.52
C THR A 64 -3.86 -18.79 -6.22
N VAL A 65 -2.53 -18.91 -6.31
CA VAL A 65 -1.63 -18.67 -5.16
C VAL A 65 -1.55 -17.20 -4.82
N ALA A 66 -1.48 -16.32 -5.80
CA ALA A 66 -1.52 -14.87 -5.58
C ALA A 66 -2.81 -14.44 -4.87
N TRP A 67 -3.95 -14.97 -5.30
CA TRP A 67 -5.23 -14.73 -4.63
C TRP A 67 -5.23 -15.26 -3.20
N GLN A 68 -4.72 -16.46 -2.97
CA GLN A 68 -4.61 -17.05 -1.63
C GLN A 68 -3.76 -16.18 -0.69
N LEU A 69 -2.61 -15.69 -1.15
CA LEU A 69 -1.75 -14.78 -0.39
C LEU A 69 -2.50 -13.52 0.03
N ILE A 70 -3.21 -12.88 -0.91
CA ILE A 70 -3.99 -11.67 -0.65
C ILE A 70 -5.14 -11.95 0.31
N SER A 71 -5.93 -12.99 0.06
CA SER A 71 -7.11 -13.30 0.88
C SER A 71 -6.73 -13.67 2.32
N GLU A 72 -5.71 -14.48 2.51
CA GLU A 72 -5.30 -14.94 3.83
C GLU A 72 -4.52 -13.91 4.64
N ASN A 73 -3.70 -13.08 3.99
CA ASN A 73 -2.84 -12.13 4.69
C ASN A 73 -3.42 -10.71 4.74
N VAL A 74 -4.28 -10.34 3.80
CA VAL A 74 -4.84 -8.99 3.74
C VAL A 74 -6.31 -8.97 4.13
N LEU A 75 -7.17 -9.68 3.39
CA LEU A 75 -8.61 -9.58 3.59
C LEU A 75 -9.08 -10.05 4.97
N ARG A 76 -8.35 -10.94 5.61
CA ARG A 76 -8.68 -11.42 6.97
C ARG A 76 -8.25 -10.48 8.08
N SER A 77 -7.27 -9.61 7.83
CA SER A 77 -6.61 -8.88 8.92
C SER A 77 -6.58 -7.38 8.75
N PHE A 78 -6.70 -6.89 7.51
CA PHE A 78 -6.68 -5.47 7.21
C PHE A 78 -8.06 -4.93 6.89
N SER A 79 -8.32 -3.69 7.27
CA SER A 79 -9.48 -2.93 6.80
C SER A 79 -9.19 -2.34 5.43
N ILE A 80 -10.10 -2.55 4.49
CA ILE A 80 -9.93 -2.07 3.11
C ILE A 80 -10.54 -0.67 2.99
N ILE A 81 -9.72 0.28 2.55
CA ILE A 81 -10.13 1.66 2.32
C ILE A 81 -10.51 1.86 0.86
N THR A 82 -11.73 2.28 0.64
CA THR A 82 -12.25 2.62 -0.69
C THR A 82 -12.49 4.12 -0.78
N LEU A 83 -11.96 4.77 -1.81
CA LEU A 83 -12.29 6.15 -2.13
C LEU A 83 -13.65 6.20 -2.86
N THR A 84 -14.49 7.16 -2.49
CA THR A 84 -15.73 7.42 -3.23
C THR A 84 -15.44 8.05 -4.58
N ALA A 85 -16.40 8.07 -5.49
CA ALA A 85 -16.25 8.76 -6.78
C ALA A 85 -15.86 10.22 -6.61
N LYS A 86 -16.46 10.92 -5.63
CA LYS A 86 -16.12 12.31 -5.30
C LYS A 86 -14.69 12.45 -4.81
N GLU A 87 -14.24 11.56 -3.94
CA GLU A 87 -12.85 11.55 -3.43
C GLU A 87 -11.84 11.26 -4.54
N TYR A 88 -12.15 10.35 -5.46
CA TYR A 88 -11.35 10.12 -6.67
C TYR A 88 -11.22 11.40 -7.50
N ALA A 89 -12.35 12.04 -7.80
CA ALA A 89 -12.37 13.27 -8.61
C ALA A 89 -11.56 14.39 -7.95
N GLN A 90 -11.74 14.62 -6.65
CA GLN A 90 -10.98 15.61 -5.89
C GLN A 90 -9.48 15.32 -5.86
N THR A 91 -9.11 14.06 -5.69
CA THR A 91 -7.70 13.64 -5.66
C THR A 91 -7.04 13.83 -7.01
N LEU A 92 -7.72 13.50 -8.13
CA LEU A 92 -7.21 13.70 -9.48
C LEU A 92 -7.13 15.18 -9.86
N GLU A 93 -8.10 16.00 -9.46
CA GLU A 93 -8.04 17.45 -9.66
C GLU A 93 -6.83 18.07 -8.97
N LYS A 94 -6.58 17.69 -7.73
CA LYS A 94 -5.38 18.12 -6.99
C LYS A 94 -4.09 17.66 -7.67
N ALA A 95 -4.03 16.41 -8.11
CA ALA A 95 -2.88 15.86 -8.83
C ALA A 95 -2.62 16.63 -10.13
N ALA A 96 -3.65 16.96 -10.90
CA ALA A 96 -3.55 17.75 -12.11
C ALA A 96 -2.99 19.16 -11.84
N ASN A 97 -3.48 19.82 -10.79
CA ASN A 97 -3.01 21.15 -10.40
C ASN A 97 -1.55 21.13 -9.91
N GLU A 98 -1.08 20.02 -9.40
CA GLU A 98 0.30 19.82 -8.94
C GLU A 98 1.22 19.25 -10.04
N GLY A 99 0.72 19.04 -11.26
CA GLY A 99 1.49 18.50 -12.38
C GLY A 99 1.88 17.03 -12.22
N ILE A 100 1.12 16.27 -11.45
CA ILE A 100 1.34 14.82 -11.28
C ILE A 100 0.81 14.08 -12.51
N GLU A 101 1.63 13.19 -13.07
CA GLU A 101 1.28 12.45 -14.28
C GLU A 101 1.74 10.98 -14.23
N GLY A 102 1.16 10.15 -15.09
CA GLY A 102 1.56 8.75 -15.24
C GLY A 102 1.36 7.91 -14.00
N GLY A 103 2.30 7.01 -13.73
CA GLY A 103 2.24 6.05 -12.61
C GLY A 103 2.20 6.69 -11.21
N ARG A 104 2.69 7.92 -11.07
CA ARG A 104 2.63 8.66 -9.80
C ARG A 104 1.19 9.00 -9.38
N THR A 105 0.24 8.96 -10.30
CA THR A 105 -1.19 9.09 -10.02
C THR A 105 -1.66 8.05 -8.99
N TYR A 106 -1.17 6.82 -9.09
CA TYR A 106 -1.53 5.75 -8.16
C TYR A 106 -0.97 5.98 -6.75
N ASP A 107 0.22 6.57 -6.64
CA ASP A 107 0.80 6.96 -5.34
C ASP A 107 -0.08 8.02 -4.64
N VAL A 108 -0.62 8.96 -5.41
CA VAL A 108 -1.56 9.98 -4.89
C VAL A 108 -2.84 9.34 -4.37
N LEU A 109 -3.39 8.36 -5.07
CA LEU A 109 -4.59 7.63 -4.64
C LEU A 109 -4.32 6.79 -3.39
N LEU A 110 -3.18 6.13 -3.31
CA LEU A 110 -2.76 5.35 -2.14
C LEU A 110 -2.57 6.25 -0.92
N LEU A 111 -1.90 7.40 -1.11
CA LEU A 111 -1.73 8.38 -0.03
C LEU A 111 -3.07 8.94 0.45
N ALA A 112 -4.00 9.27 -0.46
CA ALA A 112 -5.34 9.71 -0.10
C ALA A 112 -6.09 8.64 0.71
N SER A 113 -5.93 7.37 0.36
CA SER A 113 -6.50 6.24 1.12
C SER A 113 -5.87 6.12 2.52
N GLY A 114 -4.56 6.30 2.61
CA GLY A 114 -3.84 6.32 3.89
C GLY A 114 -4.32 7.45 4.81
N VAL A 115 -4.51 8.64 4.26
CA VAL A 115 -5.09 9.78 5.01
C VAL A 115 -6.52 9.48 5.46
N LYS A 116 -7.36 8.96 4.56
CA LYS A 116 -8.75 8.60 4.87
C LYS A 116 -8.84 7.55 5.99
N SER A 117 -7.89 6.62 6.05
CA SER A 117 -7.86 5.58 7.10
C SER A 117 -7.62 6.14 8.51
N GLY A 118 -7.10 7.36 8.62
CA GLY A 118 -6.67 7.93 9.89
C GLY A 118 -5.42 7.26 10.46
N ALA A 119 -4.62 6.60 9.62
CA ALA A 119 -3.40 5.92 10.06
C ALA A 119 -2.40 6.90 10.69
N GLU A 120 -1.83 6.47 11.80
CA GLU A 120 -0.76 7.19 12.50
C GLU A 120 0.58 7.01 11.77
N ARG A 121 0.71 5.91 11.02
CA ARG A 121 1.90 5.58 10.22
C ARG A 121 1.51 5.01 8.86
N ILE A 122 2.17 5.51 7.83
CA ILE A 122 2.02 5.06 6.45
C ILE A 122 3.33 4.40 6.02
N TYR A 123 3.31 3.10 5.85
CA TYR A 123 4.47 2.33 5.41
C TYR A 123 4.53 2.25 3.89
N THR A 124 5.65 2.65 3.33
CA THR A 124 5.97 2.53 1.90
C THR A 124 7.48 2.36 1.69
N MET A 125 7.87 1.65 0.63
CA MET A 125 9.28 1.62 0.19
C MET A 125 9.65 2.90 -0.57
N ASN A 126 8.67 3.63 -1.09
CA ASN A 126 8.84 4.87 -1.87
C ASN A 126 8.69 6.12 -0.97
N VAL A 127 9.36 6.13 0.18
CA VAL A 127 9.22 7.20 1.20
C VAL A 127 9.37 8.60 0.60
N ARG A 128 10.42 8.82 -0.20
CA ARG A 128 10.67 10.13 -0.82
C ARG A 128 9.54 10.58 -1.75
N HIS A 129 9.01 9.67 -2.58
CA HIS A 129 7.90 9.97 -3.49
C HIS A 129 6.66 10.37 -2.71
N PHE A 130 6.28 9.59 -1.70
CA PHE A 130 5.12 9.89 -0.85
C PHE A 130 5.30 11.21 -0.09
N GLN A 131 6.48 11.45 0.47
CA GLN A 131 6.77 12.68 1.20
C GLN A 131 6.71 13.92 0.31
N ASN A 132 7.10 13.81 -0.97
CA ASN A 132 7.02 14.91 -1.93
C ASN A 132 5.58 15.26 -2.36
N LEU A 133 4.62 14.36 -2.11
CA LEU A 133 3.21 14.55 -2.43
C LEU A 133 2.40 15.18 -1.29
N THR A 134 3.04 15.56 -0.18
CA THR A 134 2.33 15.92 1.03
C THR A 134 2.99 17.05 1.82
N ASP A 135 2.22 17.61 2.75
CA ASP A 135 2.70 18.63 3.68
C ASP A 135 3.62 18.05 4.77
N GLU A 136 4.25 18.94 5.54
CA GLU A 136 5.19 18.58 6.59
C GLU A 136 4.56 17.69 7.69
N LYS A 137 3.33 17.97 8.05
CA LYS A 137 2.62 17.23 9.11
C LYS A 137 2.38 15.76 8.72
N LEU A 138 2.02 15.52 7.47
CA LEU A 138 1.79 14.17 6.98
C LEU A 138 3.10 13.44 6.68
N ARG A 139 4.16 14.17 6.26
CA ARG A 139 5.50 13.60 6.03
C ARG A 139 6.01 12.80 7.23
N ALA A 140 5.77 13.32 8.45
CA ALA A 140 6.21 12.66 9.67
C ALA A 140 5.60 11.27 9.91
N ARG A 141 4.48 10.98 9.24
CA ARG A 141 3.81 9.67 9.31
C ARG A 141 4.30 8.67 8.28
N ILE A 142 5.01 9.13 7.24
CA ILE A 142 5.47 8.31 6.11
C ILE A 142 6.85 7.76 6.41
N THR A 143 6.98 6.43 6.40
CA THR A 143 8.23 5.75 6.73
C THR A 143 8.37 4.43 5.99
N ALA A 144 9.60 3.94 5.86
CA ALA A 144 9.85 2.55 5.47
C ALA A 144 9.48 1.60 6.61
N PRO A 145 9.11 0.36 6.29
CA PRO A 145 8.85 -0.68 7.29
C PRO A 145 10.12 -1.13 8.01
#